data_77f9d3c1786544d3a0e390ed8e3da7d6
#
_entry.id   77f9d3c1786544d3a0e390ed8e3da7d6
#
_cell.length_a   1.000
_cell.length_b   1.000
_cell.length_c   1.000
_cell.angle_alpha   90.00
_cell.angle_beta   90.00
_cell.angle_gamma   90.00
#
_symmetry.space_group_name_H-M   'P 1'
#
loop_
_entity.id
_entity.type
_entity.pdbx_description
1 polymer ?
#
loop_
_entity_poly.entity_id
_entity_poly.type
_entity_poly.pdbx_seq_one_letter_code
_entity_poly.pdbx_strand_id
1 'polypeptide(L)'
;AIPVLAGILTGMNGFFMATTRLLFSMGRGKFLHPWFLKVHPKYGTPTNAVLFTLGLTLIAPFFGRSALNWIVDMSAMGTALAYLFTCMTAYKYVANFPDIPEARWGKPVAIIGGLTSISCFAMLALPGSPAAIGIESWFMLLVWVALGAAFYFNRASELNAIPHEQMQYLLLGTKDRP
;
A
#
# COMPACT_ATOMS: atom_id res chain seq x y z
N ALA A 1 20.16 -1.28 -24.64
CA ALA A 1 18.87 -0.56 -24.65
C ALA A 1 17.67 -1.52 -24.52
N ILE A 2 17.58 -2.59 -25.30
CA ILE A 2 16.42 -3.52 -25.30
C ILE A 2 16.16 -4.18 -23.93
N PRO A 3 17.17 -4.76 -23.22
CA PRO A 3 16.91 -5.36 -21.89
C PRO A 3 16.41 -4.35 -20.85
N VAL A 4 16.90 -3.11 -20.91
CA VAL A 4 16.47 -2.06 -20.00
C VAL A 4 15.02 -1.68 -20.24
N LEU A 5 14.61 -1.52 -21.48
CA LEU A 5 13.22 -1.24 -21.85
C LEU A 5 12.29 -2.39 -21.41
N ALA A 6 12.71 -3.64 -21.64
CA ALA A 6 11.93 -4.81 -21.20
C ALA A 6 11.78 -4.84 -19.67
N GLY A 7 12.83 -4.53 -18.93
CA GLY A 7 12.78 -4.44 -17.46
C GLY A 7 11.83 -3.35 -16.96
N ILE A 8 11.88 -2.17 -17.57
CA ILE A 8 10.97 -1.05 -17.26
C ILE A 8 9.51 -1.46 -17.52
N LEU A 9 9.21 -2.01 -18.69
CA LEU A 9 7.85 -2.44 -19.04
C LEU A 9 7.32 -3.52 -18.10
N THR A 10 8.17 -4.48 -17.73
CA THR A 10 7.81 -5.52 -16.77
C THR A 10 7.51 -4.94 -15.39
N GLY A 11 8.35 -4.03 -14.90
CA GLY A 11 8.14 -3.33 -13.64
C GLY A 11 6.86 -2.52 -13.64
N MET A 12 6.62 -1.71 -14.69
CA MET A 12 5.39 -0.93 -14.83
C MET A 12 4.15 -1.82 -14.80
N ASN A 13 4.16 -2.94 -15.53
CA ASN A 13 3.03 -3.87 -15.53
C ASN A 13 2.78 -4.48 -14.16
N GLY A 14 3.85 -4.85 -13.42
CA GLY A 14 3.75 -5.37 -12.06
C GLY A 14 3.12 -4.38 -11.09
N PHE A 15 3.59 -3.13 -11.08
CA PHE A 15 3.02 -2.07 -10.25
C PHE A 15 1.58 -1.74 -10.62
N PHE A 16 1.28 -1.69 -11.92
CA PHE A 16 -0.08 -1.44 -12.40
C PHE A 16 -1.06 -2.54 -11.92
N MET A 17 -0.68 -3.81 -12.04
CA MET A 17 -1.48 -4.92 -11.55
C MET A 17 -1.64 -4.89 -10.02
N ALA A 18 -0.58 -4.62 -9.29
CA ALA A 18 -0.63 -4.51 -7.82
C ALA A 18 -1.57 -3.40 -7.36
N THR A 19 -1.46 -2.21 -7.96
CA THR A 19 -2.30 -1.05 -7.63
C THR A 19 -3.79 -1.32 -7.92
N THR A 20 -4.11 -1.88 -9.07
CA THR A 20 -5.51 -2.17 -9.44
C THR A 20 -6.15 -3.21 -8.52
N ARG A 21 -5.39 -4.24 -8.11
CA ARG A 21 -5.85 -5.24 -7.15
C ARG A 21 -6.00 -4.65 -5.75
N LEU A 22 -5.10 -3.77 -5.33
CA LEU A 22 -5.19 -3.08 -4.05
C LEU A 22 -6.45 -2.21 -3.98
N LEU A 23 -6.71 -1.39 -5.00
CA LEU A 23 -7.92 -0.56 -5.09
C LEU A 23 -9.20 -1.41 -5.04
N PHE A 24 -9.22 -2.54 -5.73
CA PHE A 24 -10.33 -3.48 -5.68
C PHE A 24 -10.51 -4.09 -4.28
N SER A 25 -9.41 -4.52 -3.64
CA SER A 25 -9.44 -5.07 -2.28
C SER A 25 -9.93 -4.03 -1.27
N MET A 26 -9.48 -2.78 -1.36
CA MET A 26 -9.95 -1.68 -0.53
C MET A 26 -11.45 -1.38 -0.78
N GLY A 27 -11.90 -1.48 -2.01
CA GLY A 27 -13.33 -1.39 -2.36
C GLY A 27 -14.14 -2.51 -1.70
N ARG A 28 -13.66 -3.76 -1.72
CA ARG A 28 -14.28 -4.91 -1.03
C ARG A 28 -14.35 -4.70 0.47
N GLY A 29 -13.29 -4.20 1.07
CA GLY A 29 -13.24 -3.84 2.49
C GLY A 29 -14.09 -2.62 2.86
N LYS A 30 -14.81 -2.02 1.91
CA LYS A 30 -15.61 -0.79 2.07
C LYS A 30 -14.81 0.47 2.45
N PHE A 31 -13.48 0.44 2.34
CA PHE A 31 -12.63 1.62 2.55
C PHE A 31 -12.75 2.63 1.41
N LEU A 32 -13.00 2.14 0.18
CA LEU A 32 -13.22 2.97 -1.00
C LEU A 32 -14.65 2.85 -1.53
N HIS A 33 -15.01 3.78 -2.41
CA HIS A 33 -16.34 3.81 -3.03
C HIS A 33 -16.61 2.51 -3.82
N PRO A 34 -17.86 1.95 -3.79
CA PRO A 34 -18.21 0.72 -4.51
C PRO A 34 -17.96 0.75 -6.02
N TRP A 35 -17.74 1.92 -6.59
CA TRP A 35 -17.37 2.11 -7.99
C TRP A 35 -16.14 1.29 -8.40
N PHE A 36 -15.19 1.09 -7.49
CA PHE A 36 -13.98 0.29 -7.72
C PHE A 36 -14.26 -1.23 -7.78
N LEU A 37 -15.44 -1.68 -7.36
CA LEU A 37 -15.82 -3.10 -7.38
C LEU A 37 -16.31 -3.61 -8.74
N LYS A 38 -16.50 -2.72 -9.73
CA LYS A 38 -17.00 -3.13 -11.04
C LYS A 38 -15.95 -3.99 -11.76
N VAL A 39 -16.34 -5.26 -12.00
CA VAL A 39 -15.51 -6.25 -12.69
C VAL A 39 -16.02 -6.44 -14.11
N HIS A 40 -15.11 -6.61 -15.05
CA HIS A 40 -15.45 -6.88 -16.45
C HIS A 40 -16.00 -8.31 -16.59
N PRO A 41 -17.18 -8.52 -17.19
CA PRO A 41 -17.86 -9.82 -17.20
C PRO A 41 -17.07 -10.90 -17.95
N LYS A 42 -16.28 -10.51 -18.97
CA LYS A 42 -15.51 -11.45 -19.79
C LYS A 42 -14.11 -11.74 -19.23
N TYR A 43 -13.44 -10.73 -18.66
CA TYR A 43 -12.02 -10.85 -18.27
C TYR A 43 -11.80 -10.97 -16.77
N GLY A 44 -12.83 -10.78 -15.95
CA GLY A 44 -12.72 -10.85 -14.49
C GLY A 44 -11.82 -9.76 -13.87
N THR A 45 -11.49 -8.70 -14.62
CA THR A 45 -10.61 -7.61 -14.19
C THR A 45 -11.41 -6.44 -13.62
N PRO A 46 -10.91 -5.73 -12.59
CA PRO A 46 -11.58 -4.56 -12.00
C PRO A 46 -11.47 -3.34 -12.93
N THR A 47 -12.42 -3.20 -13.85
CA THR A 47 -12.38 -2.22 -14.95
C THR A 47 -12.19 -0.80 -14.46
N ASN A 48 -12.94 -0.39 -13.43
CA ASN A 48 -12.88 0.99 -12.96
C ASN A 48 -11.59 1.30 -12.21
N ALA A 49 -11.02 0.33 -11.48
CA ALA A 49 -9.71 0.47 -10.88
C ALA A 49 -8.60 0.59 -11.95
N VAL A 50 -8.71 -0.19 -13.03
CA VAL A 50 -7.80 -0.12 -14.19
C VAL A 50 -7.88 1.25 -14.85
N LEU A 51 -9.09 1.74 -15.16
CA LEU A 51 -9.28 3.05 -15.80
C LEU A 51 -8.79 4.21 -14.92
N PHE A 52 -9.04 4.15 -13.62
CA PHE A 52 -8.56 5.14 -12.67
C PHE A 52 -7.04 5.19 -12.61
N THR A 53 -6.39 4.03 -12.47
CA THR A 53 -4.92 3.93 -12.44
C THR A 53 -4.32 4.41 -13.77
N LEU A 54 -4.92 4.02 -14.90
CA LEU A 54 -4.49 4.47 -16.23
C LEU A 54 -4.59 5.99 -16.34
N GLY A 55 -5.71 6.58 -15.93
CA GLY A 55 -5.91 8.03 -15.96
C GLY A 55 -4.84 8.78 -15.16
N LEU A 56 -4.55 8.34 -13.94
CA LEU A 56 -3.49 8.92 -13.12
C LEU A 56 -2.11 8.77 -13.77
N THR A 57 -1.82 7.62 -14.34
CA THR A 57 -0.53 7.35 -14.98
C THR A 57 -0.33 8.21 -16.23
N LEU A 58 -1.40 8.48 -17.00
CA LEU A 58 -1.34 9.35 -18.19
C LEU A 58 -1.17 10.84 -17.82
N ILE A 59 -1.69 11.27 -16.69
CA ILE A 59 -1.59 12.67 -16.24
C ILE A 59 -0.21 12.94 -15.63
N ALA A 60 0.41 11.96 -14.97
CA ALA A 60 1.67 12.12 -14.24
C ALA A 60 2.82 12.75 -15.05
N PRO A 61 3.07 12.41 -16.34
CA PRO A 61 4.15 13.00 -17.14
C PRO A 61 4.02 14.52 -17.36
N PHE A 62 2.80 15.07 -17.30
CA PHE A 62 2.58 16.51 -17.53
C PHE A 62 3.10 17.39 -16.39
N PHE A 63 3.31 16.83 -15.21
CA PHE A 63 3.86 17.54 -14.05
C PHE A 63 5.39 17.71 -14.10
N GLY A 64 6.05 17.13 -15.11
CA GLY A 64 7.47 17.28 -15.29
C GLY A 64 8.34 16.48 -14.31
N ARG A 65 9.65 16.77 -14.33
CA ARG A 65 10.67 16.01 -13.59
C ARG A 65 10.57 16.17 -12.06
N SER A 66 10.16 17.33 -11.60
CA SER A 66 10.02 17.62 -10.17
C SER A 66 8.98 16.73 -9.49
N ALA A 67 7.86 16.50 -10.17
CA ALA A 67 6.82 15.62 -9.64
C ALA A 67 7.27 14.16 -9.50
N LEU A 68 8.17 13.69 -10.35
CA LEU A 68 8.73 12.34 -10.21
C LEU A 68 9.48 12.18 -8.87
N ASN A 69 10.27 13.18 -8.49
CA ASN A 69 10.98 13.15 -7.21
C ASN A 69 9.99 13.09 -6.04
N TRP A 70 8.96 13.94 -6.04
CA TRP A 70 7.94 13.93 -4.98
C TRP A 70 7.21 12.60 -4.87
N ILE A 71 6.86 11.99 -6.01
CA ILE A 71 6.19 10.67 -6.04
C ILE A 71 7.12 9.58 -5.51
N VAL A 72 8.40 9.60 -5.88
CA VAL A 72 9.40 8.63 -5.39
C VAL A 72 9.59 8.76 -3.88
N ASP A 73 9.73 9.98 -3.38
CA ASP A 73 9.90 10.27 -1.94
C ASP A 73 8.68 9.78 -1.15
N MET A 74 7.46 10.11 -1.60
CA MET A 74 6.21 9.63 -0.98
C MET A 74 6.11 8.12 -0.99
N SER A 75 6.49 7.49 -2.11
CA SER A 75 6.50 6.03 -2.25
C SER A 75 7.49 5.39 -1.28
N ALA A 76 8.70 5.96 -1.13
CA ALA A 76 9.71 5.48 -0.20
C ALA A 76 9.21 5.56 1.26
N MET A 77 8.62 6.70 1.67
CA MET A 77 8.04 6.86 3.01
C MET A 77 6.89 5.87 3.25
N GLY A 78 5.98 5.75 2.30
CA GLY A 78 4.85 4.82 2.38
C GLY A 78 5.31 3.36 2.48
N THR A 79 6.35 2.99 1.73
CA THR A 79 6.93 1.64 1.75
C THR A 79 7.59 1.36 3.10
N ALA A 80 8.35 2.30 3.65
CA ALA A 80 8.97 2.16 4.97
C ALA A 80 7.90 1.93 6.05
N LEU A 81 6.80 2.70 6.05
CA LEU A 81 5.70 2.51 6.97
C LEU A 81 5.01 1.14 6.78
N ALA A 82 4.76 0.73 5.53
CA ALA A 82 4.13 -0.54 5.23
C ALA A 82 4.96 -1.73 5.75
N TYR A 83 6.28 -1.69 5.57
CA TYR A 83 7.17 -2.71 6.11
C TYR A 83 7.18 -2.72 7.64
N LEU A 84 7.14 -1.55 8.29
CA LEU A 84 7.06 -1.47 9.75
C LEU A 84 5.80 -2.19 10.27
N PHE A 85 4.63 -1.86 9.70
CA PHE A 85 3.37 -2.51 10.10
C PHE A 85 3.36 -4.01 9.77
N THR A 86 3.95 -4.41 8.66
CA THR A 86 4.10 -5.83 8.30
C THR A 86 4.94 -6.58 9.33
N CYS A 87 6.08 -6.01 9.74
CA CYS A 87 6.94 -6.58 10.76
C CYS A 87 6.24 -6.65 12.14
N MET A 88 5.49 -5.60 12.52
CA MET A 88 4.69 -5.61 13.74
C MET A 88 3.62 -6.70 13.73
N THR A 89 2.94 -6.87 12.60
CA THR A 89 1.92 -7.92 12.42
C THR A 89 2.55 -9.30 12.46
N ALA A 90 3.66 -9.50 11.78
CA ALA A 90 4.40 -10.76 11.80
C ALA A 90 4.87 -11.12 13.22
N TYR A 91 5.40 -10.15 13.96
CA TYR A 91 5.79 -10.36 15.36
C TYR A 91 4.62 -10.82 16.24
N LYS A 92 3.46 -10.13 16.15
CA LYS A 92 2.25 -10.50 16.89
C LYS A 92 1.74 -11.87 16.49
N TYR A 93 1.75 -12.17 15.18
CA TYR A 93 1.30 -13.47 14.68
C TYR A 93 2.13 -14.61 15.26
N VAL A 94 3.46 -14.51 15.18
CA VAL A 94 4.38 -15.50 15.73
C VAL A 94 4.31 -15.58 17.26
N ALA A 95 4.01 -14.46 17.94
CA ALA A 95 3.82 -14.47 19.40
C ALA A 95 2.55 -15.24 19.83
N ASN A 96 1.49 -15.14 19.04
CA ASN A 96 0.21 -15.78 19.32
C ASN A 96 0.17 -17.26 18.91
N PHE A 97 1.03 -17.68 17.97
CA PHE A 97 1.09 -19.05 17.46
C PHE A 97 2.53 -19.60 17.57
N PRO A 98 2.99 -19.95 18.80
CA PRO A 98 4.37 -20.40 19.04
C PRO A 98 4.70 -21.78 18.45
N ASP A 99 3.68 -22.58 18.17
CA ASP A 99 3.83 -23.98 17.71
C ASP A 99 4.12 -24.12 16.20
N ILE A 100 4.15 -23.00 15.47
CA ILE A 100 4.47 -23.00 14.03
C ILE A 100 5.98 -23.17 13.84
N PRO A 101 6.46 -24.05 12.92
CA PRO A 101 7.90 -24.25 12.67
C PRO A 101 8.68 -22.97 12.40
N GLU A 102 8.02 -22.00 11.76
CA GLU A 102 8.57 -20.68 11.42
C GLU A 102 8.71 -19.76 12.65
N ALA A 103 8.06 -20.08 13.77
CA ALA A 103 8.06 -19.23 14.95
C ALA A 103 9.45 -19.01 15.54
N ARG A 104 10.35 -19.98 15.39
CA ARG A 104 11.72 -19.94 15.91
C ARG A 104 12.52 -18.76 15.34
N TRP A 105 12.39 -18.51 14.03
CA TRP A 105 13.10 -17.44 13.33
C TRP A 105 12.20 -16.22 13.06
N GLY A 106 10.90 -16.35 13.19
CA GLY A 106 9.94 -15.30 12.87
C GLY A 106 10.06 -14.06 13.75
N LYS A 107 10.26 -14.25 15.08
CA LYS A 107 10.43 -13.12 16.01
C LYS A 107 11.71 -12.31 15.74
N PRO A 108 12.93 -12.92 15.66
CA PRO A 108 14.13 -12.14 15.38
C PRO A 108 14.11 -11.48 14.00
N VAL A 109 13.57 -12.15 12.99
CA VAL A 109 13.43 -11.57 11.63
C VAL A 109 12.47 -10.38 11.65
N ALA A 110 11.33 -10.47 12.35
CA ALA A 110 10.38 -9.38 12.47
C ALA A 110 10.99 -8.17 13.23
N ILE A 111 11.80 -8.40 14.26
CA ILE A 111 12.47 -7.34 15.00
C ILE A 111 13.52 -6.66 14.11
N ILE A 112 14.39 -7.42 13.43
CA ILE A 112 15.42 -6.87 12.54
C ILE A 112 14.77 -6.08 11.40
N GLY A 113 13.72 -6.63 10.77
CA GLY A 113 12.96 -5.96 9.73
C GLY A 113 12.31 -4.67 10.21
N GLY A 114 11.74 -4.68 11.42
CA GLY A 114 11.16 -3.49 12.05
C GLY A 114 12.20 -2.40 12.34
N LEU A 115 13.35 -2.78 12.89
CA LEU A 115 14.46 -1.84 13.14
C LEU A 115 15.01 -1.24 11.84
N THR A 116 15.19 -2.07 10.82
CA THR A 116 15.62 -1.59 9.49
C THR A 116 14.59 -0.62 8.89
N SER A 117 13.32 -0.93 9.01
CA SER A 117 12.23 -0.06 8.53
C SER A 117 12.20 1.28 9.26
N ILE A 118 12.35 1.29 10.58
CA ILE A 118 12.46 2.51 11.39
C ILE A 118 13.70 3.32 10.99
N SER A 119 14.83 2.66 10.77
CA SER A 119 16.05 3.32 10.32
C SER A 119 15.88 3.98 8.95
N CYS A 120 15.28 3.28 7.99
CA CYS A 120 14.98 3.85 6.67
C CYS A 120 14.03 5.05 6.79
N PHE A 121 12.97 4.93 7.58
CA PHE A 121 12.03 6.03 7.81
C PHE A 121 12.73 7.24 8.46
N ALA A 122 13.58 7.01 9.46
CA ALA A 122 14.32 8.07 10.11
C ALA A 122 15.29 8.77 9.14
N MET A 123 15.97 8.03 8.28
CA MET A 123 16.84 8.62 7.25
C MET A 123 16.09 9.49 6.25
N LEU A 124 14.85 9.13 5.91
CA LEU A 124 14.01 9.93 5.02
C LEU A 124 13.44 11.17 5.73
N ALA A 125 13.13 11.06 7.03
CA ALA A 125 12.47 12.10 7.80
C ALA A 125 13.42 13.15 8.41
N LEU A 126 14.66 12.77 8.73
CA LEU A 126 15.60 13.66 9.43
C LEU A 126 16.25 14.65 8.45
N PRO A 127 16.09 15.96 8.68
CA PRO A 127 16.77 16.98 7.89
C PRO A 127 18.29 16.87 8.10
N GLY A 128 19.05 16.93 7.01
CA GLY A 128 20.51 16.74 7.04
C GLY A 128 20.98 15.32 6.72
N SER A 129 20.08 14.35 6.62
CA SER A 129 20.38 13.03 6.08
C SER A 129 20.61 13.10 4.57
N PRO A 130 21.51 12.27 4.01
CA PRO A 130 21.70 12.21 2.55
C PRO A 130 20.46 11.73 1.79
N ALA A 131 19.51 11.10 2.46
CA ALA A 131 18.24 10.62 1.91
C ALA A 131 17.03 11.47 2.33
N ALA A 132 17.25 12.63 2.99
CA ALA A 132 16.16 13.47 3.47
C ALA A 132 15.27 13.94 2.33
N ILE A 133 13.97 13.80 2.50
CA ILE A 133 12.97 14.25 1.51
C ILE A 133 12.83 15.77 1.53
N GLY A 134 12.55 16.34 0.36
CA GLY A 134 12.33 17.79 0.20
C GLY A 134 11.06 18.29 0.90
N ILE A 135 10.99 19.60 1.14
CA ILE A 135 9.82 20.21 1.79
C ILE A 135 8.56 20.06 0.94
N GLU A 136 8.70 20.07 -0.38
CA GLU A 136 7.61 19.84 -1.33
C GLU A 136 7.04 18.43 -1.20
N SER A 137 7.91 17.44 -0.99
CA SER A 137 7.51 16.04 -0.77
C SER A 137 6.75 15.88 0.55
N TRP A 138 7.13 16.62 1.60
CA TRP A 138 6.37 16.68 2.86
C TRP A 138 4.97 17.25 2.66
N PHE A 139 4.85 18.36 1.90
CA PHE A 139 3.55 18.93 1.59
C PHE A 139 2.65 17.96 0.84
N MET A 140 3.18 17.30 -0.19
CA MET A 140 2.46 16.28 -0.94
C MET A 140 2.06 15.08 -0.07
N LEU A 141 2.93 14.65 0.85
CA LEU A 141 2.62 13.60 1.81
C LEU A 141 1.44 13.99 2.71
N LEU A 142 1.43 15.24 3.22
CA LEU A 142 0.32 15.76 4.02
C LEU A 142 -0.99 15.78 3.24
N VAL A 143 -0.97 16.19 1.98
CA VAL A 143 -2.15 16.14 1.10
C VAL A 143 -2.66 14.70 0.95
N TRP A 144 -1.76 13.75 0.76
CA TRP A 144 -2.09 12.32 0.65
C TRP A 144 -2.72 11.78 1.95
N VAL A 145 -2.12 12.08 3.09
CA VAL A 145 -2.65 11.68 4.40
C VAL A 145 -4.02 12.32 4.65
N ALA A 146 -4.19 13.60 4.31
CA ALA A 146 -5.47 14.30 4.43
C ALA A 146 -6.55 13.67 3.54
N LEU A 147 -6.22 13.31 2.30
CA LEU A 147 -7.12 12.58 1.40
C LEU A 147 -7.51 11.21 1.98
N GLY A 148 -6.53 10.45 2.47
CA GLY A 148 -6.78 9.16 3.12
C GLY A 148 -7.67 9.29 4.35
N ALA A 149 -7.42 10.29 5.18
CA ALA A 149 -8.24 10.61 6.35
C ALA A 149 -9.67 11.00 5.94
N ALA A 150 -9.83 11.84 4.93
CA ALA A 150 -11.15 12.24 4.42
C ALA A 150 -11.95 11.03 3.93
N PHE A 151 -11.33 10.11 3.19
CA PHE A 151 -11.98 8.87 2.77
C PHE A 151 -12.35 7.99 3.97
N TYR A 152 -11.46 7.87 4.95
CA TYR A 152 -11.72 7.07 6.15
C TYR A 152 -12.88 7.67 6.96
N PHE A 153 -12.88 8.97 7.24
CA PHE A 153 -13.94 9.61 8.03
C PHE A 153 -15.29 9.59 7.32
N ASN A 154 -15.33 9.75 6.01
CA ASN A 154 -16.56 9.61 5.22
C ASN A 154 -17.17 8.20 5.28
N ARG A 155 -16.36 7.19 5.56
CA ARG A 155 -16.79 5.78 5.63
C ARG A 155 -16.75 5.19 7.03
N ALA A 156 -16.27 5.94 8.03
CA ALA A 156 -16.08 5.46 9.39
C ALA A 156 -17.39 4.91 10.00
N SER A 157 -18.52 5.54 9.74
CA SER A 157 -19.83 5.08 10.22
C SER A 157 -20.23 3.73 9.63
N GLU A 158 -19.96 3.50 8.36
CA GLU A 158 -20.25 2.21 7.70
C GLU A 158 -19.26 1.12 8.15
N LEU A 159 -17.99 1.47 8.33
CA LEU A 159 -16.93 0.56 8.77
C LEU A 159 -17.17 0.07 10.22
N ASN A 160 -17.54 0.98 11.12
CA ASN A 160 -17.83 0.65 12.52
C ASN A 160 -19.09 -0.20 12.70
N ALA A 161 -19.99 -0.20 11.73
CA ALA A 161 -21.20 -1.02 11.74
C ALA A 161 -20.97 -2.46 11.28
N ILE A 162 -19.78 -2.79 10.75
CA ILE A 162 -19.47 -4.13 10.23
C ILE A 162 -18.87 -4.97 11.35
N PRO A 163 -19.46 -6.15 11.70
CA PRO A 163 -18.85 -7.10 12.63
C PRO A 163 -17.48 -7.58 12.14
N HIS A 164 -16.55 -7.82 13.09
CA HIS A 164 -15.19 -8.25 12.77
C HIS A 164 -15.12 -9.51 11.89
N GLU A 165 -16.04 -10.46 12.08
CA GLU A 165 -16.13 -11.67 11.27
C GLU A 165 -16.46 -11.38 9.80
N GLN A 166 -17.38 -10.44 9.56
CA GLN A 166 -17.71 -10.02 8.19
C GLN A 166 -16.56 -9.24 7.53
N MET A 167 -15.83 -8.45 8.30
CA MET A 167 -14.65 -7.75 7.82
C MET A 167 -13.56 -8.74 7.35
N GLN A 168 -13.32 -9.79 8.13
CA GLN A 168 -12.38 -10.85 7.75
C GLN A 168 -12.83 -11.57 6.48
N TYR A 169 -14.11 -11.88 6.34
CA TYR A 169 -14.64 -12.47 5.12
C TYR A 169 -14.49 -11.57 3.89
N LEU A 170 -14.74 -10.27 4.04
CA LEU A 170 -14.60 -9.29 2.95
C LEU A 170 -13.15 -9.13 2.50
N LEU A 171 -12.20 -9.19 3.42
CA LEU A 171 -10.78 -9.02 3.13
C LEU A 171 -10.12 -10.31 2.63
N LEU A 172 -10.40 -11.44 3.28
CA LEU A 172 -9.70 -12.70 3.03
C LEU A 172 -10.45 -13.63 2.07
N GLY A 173 -11.75 -13.41 1.88
CA GLY A 173 -12.59 -14.23 1.00
C GLY A 173 -12.90 -15.64 1.51
N THR A 174 -12.50 -15.96 2.74
CA THR A 174 -12.70 -17.27 3.37
C THR A 174 -13.43 -17.11 4.70
N LYS A 175 -14.45 -17.95 4.91
CA LYS A 175 -15.27 -17.97 6.11
C LYS A 175 -14.64 -18.81 7.24
N ASP A 176 -13.68 -19.63 6.88
CA ASP A 176 -13.08 -20.60 7.79
C ASP A 176 -11.55 -20.56 7.67
N ARG A 177 -10.91 -19.95 8.65
CA ARG A 177 -9.65 -20.46 9.20
C ARG A 177 -9.63 -20.19 10.69
N PRO A 178 -9.29 -21.20 11.48
CA PRO A 178 -9.22 -21.13 12.93
C PRO A 178 -8.21 -20.10 13.40
#